data_d0f935fa6f54e065418a285a02b8d237
#
_entry.id   d0f935fa6f54e065418a285a02b8d237
#
_cell.length_a   1.000
_cell.length_b   1.000
_cell.length_c   1.000
_cell.angle_alpha   90.00
_cell.angle_beta   90.00
_cell.angle_gamma   90.00
#
_symmetry.space_group_name_H-M   'P 1'
#
loop_
_entity.id
_entity.type
_entity.pdbx_description
1 polymer ?
#
loop_
_entity_poly.entity_id
_entity_poly.type
_entity_poly.pdbx_seq_one_letter_code
_entity_poly.pdbx_strand_id
1 'polypeptide(L)'
;MSSKAMSLKARIRNYAKDNRIAAQVVLQNYMFECFLARLSRSEYRDKFVIKGGMLIAAIVGLDTRSTMDLDTTLRGLPLTEEKVIEAIDEICKINLADEVLFASKSIEPIRKDDRYGGFCVRIDAVYDTIVTPLSIDVSTGDVITPGAVLYEFDGIFDEEKHIRLWGYNIETVLAEKVGTILCRGVFSTRPRDFYDAYILGTTQIFDKQLFEEALAATAEHRGSTELIEDRIGIIERIAENYDLRNMWKKYRQRFSYASEIEYEDIIRVLRELLR
;
A
#
# COMPACT_ATOMS: atom_id res chain seq x y z
N MET A 1 15.91 -10.69 -27.71
CA MET A 1 14.77 -10.00 -27.05
C MET A 1 13.72 -9.81 -28.13
N SER A 2 12.47 -10.20 -27.86
CA SER A 2 11.39 -10.02 -28.87
C SER A 2 11.01 -8.56 -29.04
N SER A 3 10.31 -8.23 -30.13
CA SER A 3 9.82 -6.88 -30.38
C SER A 3 8.82 -6.42 -29.30
N LYS A 4 8.01 -7.34 -28.75
CA LYS A 4 7.04 -7.06 -27.68
C LYS A 4 7.71 -6.63 -26.39
N ALA A 5 8.70 -7.40 -25.89
CA ALA A 5 9.47 -7.05 -24.71
C ALA A 5 10.22 -5.72 -24.87
N MET A 6 10.75 -5.43 -26.08
CA MET A 6 11.40 -4.14 -26.34
C MET A 6 10.41 -2.98 -26.29
N SER A 7 9.21 -3.15 -26.87
CA SER A 7 8.16 -2.14 -26.85
C SER A 7 7.70 -1.80 -25.43
N LEU A 8 7.40 -2.81 -24.62
CA LEU A 8 7.01 -2.60 -23.21
C LEU A 8 8.12 -1.90 -22.42
N LYS A 9 9.38 -2.34 -22.58
CA LYS A 9 10.52 -1.68 -21.91
C LYS A 9 10.70 -0.22 -22.32
N ALA A 10 10.43 0.11 -23.58
CA ALA A 10 10.49 1.50 -24.07
C ALA A 10 9.39 2.36 -23.40
N ARG A 11 8.14 1.88 -23.35
CA ARG A 11 7.02 2.57 -22.67
C ARG A 11 7.32 2.81 -21.19
N ILE A 12 7.82 1.78 -20.49
CA ILE A 12 8.20 1.87 -19.07
C ILE A 12 9.30 2.90 -18.86
N ARG A 13 10.35 2.92 -19.71
CA ARG A 13 11.44 3.90 -19.59
C ARG A 13 10.97 5.33 -19.82
N ASN A 14 10.10 5.55 -20.81
CA ASN A 14 9.55 6.87 -21.09
C ASN A 14 8.72 7.36 -19.90
N TYR A 15 7.77 6.57 -19.42
CA TYR A 15 6.96 6.91 -18.27
C TYR A 15 7.83 7.17 -17.01
N ALA A 16 8.81 6.31 -16.74
CA ALA A 16 9.72 6.47 -15.64
C ALA A 16 10.53 7.78 -15.68
N LYS A 17 10.99 8.16 -16.89
CA LYS A 17 11.71 9.41 -17.12
C LYS A 17 10.80 10.62 -16.92
N ASP A 18 9.61 10.60 -17.51
CA ASP A 18 8.66 11.72 -17.48
C ASP A 18 8.17 12.00 -16.05
N ASN A 19 7.98 10.95 -15.25
CA ASN A 19 7.53 11.02 -13.86
C ASN A 19 8.66 10.97 -12.81
N ARG A 20 9.94 10.93 -13.22
CA ARG A 20 11.12 10.91 -12.33
C ARG A 20 11.12 9.77 -11.31
N ILE A 21 10.63 8.60 -11.71
CA ILE A 21 10.60 7.38 -10.89
C ILE A 21 11.46 6.28 -11.52
N ALA A 22 11.83 5.27 -10.72
CA ALA A 22 12.63 4.16 -11.22
C ALA A 22 11.83 3.27 -12.18
N ALA A 23 12.41 2.90 -13.33
CA ALA A 23 11.77 2.03 -14.32
C ALA A 23 11.32 0.68 -13.74
N GLN A 24 12.04 0.15 -12.72
CA GLN A 24 11.67 -1.06 -12.02
C GLN A 24 10.35 -0.90 -11.25
N VAL A 25 10.11 0.26 -10.64
CA VAL A 25 8.86 0.58 -9.95
C VAL A 25 7.69 0.61 -10.93
N VAL A 26 7.87 1.26 -12.10
CA VAL A 26 6.83 1.31 -13.15
C VAL A 26 6.51 -0.09 -13.66
N LEU A 27 7.54 -0.90 -13.96
CA LEU A 27 7.36 -2.28 -14.42
C LEU A 27 6.55 -3.11 -13.40
N GLN A 28 6.93 -3.02 -12.14
CA GLN A 28 6.30 -3.81 -11.09
C GLN A 28 4.85 -3.38 -10.86
N ASN A 29 4.58 -2.07 -10.87
CA ASN A 29 3.21 -1.56 -10.74
C ASN A 29 2.35 -1.90 -11.97
N TYR A 30 2.89 -1.90 -13.19
CA TYR A 30 2.19 -2.39 -14.36
C TYR A 30 1.82 -3.87 -14.24
N MET A 31 2.72 -4.70 -13.71
CA MET A 31 2.41 -6.12 -13.49
C MET A 31 1.37 -6.31 -12.37
N PHE A 32 1.39 -5.49 -11.31
CA PHE A 32 0.32 -5.46 -10.31
C PHE A 32 -1.01 -5.03 -10.92
N GLU A 33 -1.03 -4.01 -11.77
CA GLU A 33 -2.23 -3.60 -12.51
C GLU A 33 -2.83 -4.78 -13.29
N CYS A 34 -1.99 -5.55 -14.00
CA CYS A 34 -2.44 -6.74 -14.73
C CYS A 34 -2.99 -7.83 -13.79
N PHE A 35 -2.43 -7.99 -12.59
CA PHE A 35 -2.96 -8.89 -11.57
C PHE A 35 -4.30 -8.38 -11.00
N LEU A 36 -4.40 -7.09 -10.65
CA LEU A 36 -5.62 -6.46 -10.14
C LEU A 36 -6.76 -6.51 -11.16
N ALA A 37 -6.45 -6.41 -12.45
CA ALA A 37 -7.43 -6.60 -13.53
C ALA A 37 -8.03 -8.02 -13.56
N ARG A 38 -7.23 -9.04 -13.19
CA ARG A 38 -7.72 -10.43 -13.03
C ARG A 38 -8.55 -10.57 -11.76
N LEU A 39 -8.05 -10.04 -10.65
CA LEU A 39 -8.78 -10.04 -9.38
C LEU A 39 -10.16 -9.40 -9.55
N SER A 40 -10.26 -8.28 -10.25
CA SER A 40 -11.55 -7.58 -10.48
C SER A 40 -12.57 -8.38 -11.29
N ARG A 41 -12.13 -9.42 -12.01
CA ARG A 41 -12.96 -10.31 -12.83
C ARG A 41 -13.14 -11.71 -12.24
N SER A 42 -12.50 -11.97 -11.09
CA SER A 42 -12.59 -13.24 -10.38
C SER A 42 -13.79 -13.26 -9.42
N GLU A 43 -14.15 -14.45 -8.96
CA GLU A 43 -15.11 -14.61 -7.85
C GLU A 43 -14.56 -14.08 -6.51
N TYR A 44 -13.27 -13.82 -6.42
CA TYR A 44 -12.59 -13.25 -5.25
C TYR A 44 -12.61 -11.73 -5.21
N ARG A 45 -13.16 -11.04 -6.21
CA ARG A 45 -13.25 -9.58 -6.29
C ARG A 45 -13.74 -8.93 -5.00
N ASP A 46 -14.77 -9.52 -4.39
CA ASP A 46 -15.41 -9.00 -3.18
C ASP A 46 -14.79 -9.57 -1.89
N LYS A 47 -13.75 -10.41 -2.02
CA LYS A 47 -13.05 -11.02 -0.90
C LYS A 47 -11.75 -10.32 -0.53
N PHE A 48 -11.07 -9.74 -1.51
CA PHE A 48 -9.83 -8.99 -1.30
C PHE A 48 -10.12 -7.50 -1.20
N VAL A 49 -9.63 -6.88 -0.13
CA VAL A 49 -9.69 -5.43 0.07
C VAL A 49 -8.27 -4.88 0.03
N ILE A 50 -8.01 -3.98 -0.90
CA ILE A 50 -6.68 -3.38 -1.12
C ILE A 50 -6.38 -2.39 0.00
N LYS A 51 -5.13 -2.40 0.49
CA LYS A 51 -4.65 -1.49 1.52
C LYS A 51 -3.20 -1.07 1.28
N GLY A 52 -2.58 -0.42 2.25
CA GLY A 52 -1.14 -0.14 2.26
C GLY A 52 -0.67 0.75 1.12
N GLY A 53 0.58 0.51 0.70
CA GLY A 53 1.28 1.37 -0.25
C GLY A 53 0.66 1.42 -1.64
N MET A 54 0.09 0.31 -2.13
CA MET A 54 -0.55 0.24 -3.44
C MET A 54 -1.81 1.11 -3.50
N LEU A 55 -2.64 1.06 -2.46
CA LEU A 55 -3.83 1.90 -2.39
C LEU A 55 -3.46 3.38 -2.32
N ILE A 56 -2.45 3.74 -1.50
CA ILE A 56 -2.00 5.14 -1.41
C ILE A 56 -1.47 5.61 -2.77
N ALA A 57 -0.64 4.80 -3.45
CA ALA A 57 -0.13 5.14 -4.79
C ALA A 57 -1.25 5.34 -5.81
N ALA A 58 -2.33 4.57 -5.73
CA ALA A 58 -3.50 4.74 -6.59
C ALA A 58 -4.28 6.03 -6.29
N ILE A 59 -4.32 6.46 -5.02
CA ILE A 59 -5.03 7.68 -4.59
C ILE A 59 -4.24 8.95 -4.96
N VAL A 60 -2.91 8.96 -4.72
CA VAL A 60 -2.10 10.19 -4.84
C VAL A 60 -1.20 10.23 -6.08
N GLY A 61 -1.16 9.15 -6.87
CA GLY A 61 -0.29 8.99 -8.02
C GLY A 61 1.00 8.22 -7.71
N LEU A 62 1.45 7.40 -8.67
CA LEU A 62 2.66 6.56 -8.55
C LEU A 62 3.95 7.40 -8.47
N ASP A 63 3.98 8.55 -9.10
CA ASP A 63 5.06 9.54 -9.05
C ASP A 63 5.18 10.21 -7.68
N THR A 64 4.05 10.36 -7.00
CA THR A 64 3.94 10.91 -5.63
C THR A 64 4.24 9.86 -4.56
N ARG A 65 3.86 8.59 -4.79
CA ARG A 65 4.06 7.51 -3.83
C ARG A 65 4.38 6.20 -4.52
N SER A 66 5.65 5.89 -4.66
CA SER A 66 6.07 4.61 -5.23
C SER A 66 5.93 3.44 -4.25
N THR A 67 5.45 2.29 -4.74
CA THR A 67 5.36 1.04 -3.98
C THR A 67 5.82 -0.15 -4.81
N MET A 68 6.20 -1.23 -4.14
CA MET A 68 6.64 -2.47 -4.77
C MET A 68 5.96 -3.71 -4.17
N ASP A 69 5.02 -3.51 -3.24
CA ASP A 69 4.29 -4.57 -2.56
C ASP A 69 2.79 -4.31 -2.70
N LEU A 70 2.00 -5.39 -2.81
CA LEU A 70 0.55 -5.35 -2.78
C LEU A 70 0.07 -5.88 -1.43
N ASP A 71 -0.46 -4.99 -0.60
CA ASP A 71 -1.06 -5.34 0.69
C ASP A 71 -2.57 -5.52 0.54
N THR A 72 -3.11 -6.61 1.08
CA THR A 72 -4.54 -6.90 1.05
C THR A 72 -5.03 -7.46 2.37
N THR A 73 -6.33 -7.29 2.66
CA THR A 73 -7.01 -8.02 3.72
C THR A 73 -8.17 -8.82 3.16
N LEU A 74 -8.35 -10.05 3.66
CA LEU A 74 -9.47 -10.91 3.29
C LEU A 74 -10.70 -10.62 4.13
N ARG A 75 -11.86 -10.63 3.48
CA ARG A 75 -13.15 -10.61 4.15
C ARG A 75 -14.03 -11.79 3.70
N GLY A 76 -14.67 -12.46 4.66
CA GLY A 76 -15.59 -13.55 4.37
C GLY A 76 -14.95 -14.77 3.68
N LEU A 77 -13.64 -14.96 3.86
CA LEU A 77 -12.88 -16.13 3.45
C LEU A 77 -11.92 -16.51 4.58
N PRO A 78 -11.82 -17.79 4.98
CA PRO A 78 -10.85 -18.22 5.98
C PRO A 78 -9.41 -17.95 5.53
N LEU A 79 -8.60 -17.41 6.43
CA LEU A 79 -7.18 -17.19 6.17
C LEU A 79 -6.40 -18.47 6.50
N THR A 80 -6.42 -19.43 5.57
CA THR A 80 -5.56 -20.61 5.61
C THR A 80 -4.65 -20.65 4.38
N GLU A 81 -3.51 -21.31 4.50
CA GLU A 81 -2.55 -21.42 3.39
C GLU A 81 -3.21 -21.97 2.14
N GLU A 82 -4.01 -23.06 2.29
CA GLU A 82 -4.71 -23.72 1.18
C GLU A 82 -5.70 -22.77 0.48
N LYS A 83 -6.49 -22.00 1.27
CA LYS A 83 -7.49 -21.09 0.71
C LYS A 83 -6.88 -19.87 0.04
N VAL A 84 -5.77 -19.37 0.57
CA VAL A 84 -5.04 -18.24 -0.03
C VAL A 84 -4.39 -18.66 -1.34
N ILE A 85 -3.71 -19.83 -1.38
CA ILE A 85 -3.11 -20.36 -2.61
C ILE A 85 -4.18 -20.63 -3.66
N GLU A 86 -5.28 -21.33 -3.29
CA GLU A 86 -6.40 -21.61 -4.18
C GLU A 86 -6.91 -20.33 -4.86
N ALA A 87 -7.18 -19.28 -4.06
CA ALA A 87 -7.67 -18.02 -4.57
C ALA A 87 -6.66 -17.33 -5.52
N ILE A 88 -5.38 -17.25 -5.12
CA ILE A 88 -4.35 -16.63 -5.96
C ILE A 88 -4.14 -17.42 -7.25
N ASP A 89 -4.12 -18.75 -7.21
CA ASP A 89 -3.96 -19.58 -8.40
C ASP A 89 -5.12 -19.45 -9.38
N GLU A 90 -6.35 -19.34 -8.87
CA GLU A 90 -7.53 -19.11 -9.71
C GLU A 90 -7.51 -17.72 -10.35
N ILE A 91 -7.12 -16.70 -9.60
CA ILE A 91 -6.92 -15.35 -10.15
C ILE A 91 -5.85 -15.37 -11.25
N CYS A 92 -4.71 -16.03 -11.01
CA CYS A 92 -3.61 -16.15 -11.97
C CYS A 92 -4.00 -16.83 -13.28
N LYS A 93 -4.96 -17.79 -13.24
CA LYS A 93 -5.44 -18.53 -14.42
C LYS A 93 -6.36 -17.70 -15.32
N ILE A 94 -6.89 -16.58 -14.86
CA ILE A 94 -7.75 -15.71 -15.67
C ILE A 94 -6.94 -15.15 -16.83
N ASN A 95 -7.32 -15.49 -18.06
CA ASN A 95 -6.64 -15.01 -19.26
C ASN A 95 -7.26 -13.67 -19.71
N LEU A 96 -6.42 -12.65 -19.85
CA LEU A 96 -6.77 -11.36 -20.40
C LEU A 96 -5.94 -11.07 -21.65
N ALA A 97 -6.41 -10.14 -22.49
CA ALA A 97 -5.73 -9.77 -23.73
C ALA A 97 -4.43 -8.95 -23.53
N ASP A 98 -3.89 -8.90 -22.31
CA ASP A 98 -2.67 -8.20 -21.93
C ASP A 98 -1.38 -9.01 -22.13
N GLU A 99 -1.51 -10.28 -22.54
CA GLU A 99 -0.40 -11.22 -22.78
C GLU A 99 0.51 -11.48 -21.55
N VAL A 100 0.06 -11.09 -20.34
CA VAL A 100 0.77 -11.37 -19.09
C VAL A 100 0.29 -12.70 -18.52
N LEU A 101 1.22 -13.57 -18.19
CA LEU A 101 0.97 -14.83 -17.50
C LEU A 101 1.45 -14.71 -16.06
N PHE A 102 0.72 -15.34 -15.14
CA PHE A 102 1.10 -15.38 -13.73
C PHE A 102 1.30 -16.82 -13.28
N ALA A 103 2.29 -17.04 -12.40
CA ALA A 103 2.55 -18.32 -11.76
C ALA A 103 2.90 -18.12 -10.29
N SER A 104 2.19 -18.81 -9.39
CA SER A 104 2.56 -18.83 -7.97
C SER A 104 3.89 -19.56 -7.76
N LYS A 105 4.69 -19.10 -6.80
CA LYS A 105 6.01 -19.62 -6.47
C LYS A 105 6.11 -20.17 -5.06
N SER A 106 5.72 -19.36 -4.10
CA SER A 106 5.77 -19.71 -2.68
C SER A 106 4.72 -18.94 -1.89
N ILE A 107 4.37 -19.51 -0.76
CA ILE A 107 3.60 -18.88 0.28
C ILE A 107 4.36 -19.03 1.60
N GLU A 108 4.46 -17.94 2.35
CA GLU A 108 5.17 -17.92 3.62
C GLU A 108 4.31 -17.15 4.64
N PRO A 109 4.21 -17.59 5.90
CA PRO A 109 3.49 -16.84 6.91
C PRO A 109 4.19 -15.51 7.19
N ILE A 110 3.42 -14.42 7.26
CA ILE A 110 3.88 -13.12 7.73
C ILE A 110 3.77 -13.11 9.25
N ARG A 111 4.88 -12.88 9.98
CA ARG A 111 4.93 -12.77 11.44
C ARG A 111 4.31 -13.97 12.15
N LYS A 112 5.09 -14.97 12.46
CA LYS A 112 4.68 -16.21 13.13
C LYS A 112 4.05 -16.00 14.53
N ASP A 113 4.25 -14.83 15.14
CA ASP A 113 3.85 -14.52 16.51
C ASP A 113 2.72 -13.48 16.63
N ASP A 114 2.07 -13.11 15.50
CA ASP A 114 1.00 -12.11 15.53
C ASP A 114 -0.38 -12.78 15.72
N ARG A 115 -1.23 -12.17 16.54
CA ARG A 115 -2.61 -12.65 16.85
C ARG A 115 -3.47 -12.76 15.59
N TYR A 116 -3.17 -11.93 14.57
CA TYR A 116 -3.83 -11.91 13.28
C TYR A 116 -2.77 -12.19 12.21
N GLY A 117 -2.45 -13.46 12.02
CA GLY A 117 -1.47 -13.89 11.03
C GLY A 117 -1.79 -13.42 9.60
N GLY A 118 -0.84 -13.64 8.71
CA GLY A 118 -0.99 -13.36 7.29
C GLY A 118 -0.09 -14.26 6.48
N PHE A 119 -0.24 -14.22 5.18
CA PHE A 119 0.61 -14.92 4.23
C PHE A 119 1.17 -13.94 3.21
N CYS A 120 2.46 -14.07 2.94
CA CYS A 120 3.12 -13.44 1.81
C CYS A 120 3.15 -14.45 0.66
N VAL A 121 2.42 -14.18 -0.40
CA VAL A 121 2.40 -15.00 -1.62
C VAL A 121 3.31 -14.37 -2.65
N ARG A 122 4.30 -15.13 -3.12
CA ARG A 122 5.18 -14.72 -4.21
C ARG A 122 4.69 -15.32 -5.52
N ILE A 123 4.54 -14.48 -6.53
CA ILE A 123 4.16 -14.87 -7.87
C ILE A 123 5.13 -14.29 -8.89
N ASP A 124 5.33 -14.96 -10.02
CA ASP A 124 6.02 -14.40 -11.17
C ASP A 124 4.98 -13.89 -12.18
N ALA A 125 5.13 -12.64 -12.61
CA ALA A 125 4.45 -12.09 -13.77
C ALA A 125 5.38 -12.20 -14.98
N VAL A 126 4.93 -12.88 -16.02
CA VAL A 126 5.71 -13.15 -17.23
C VAL A 126 5.05 -12.47 -18.43
N TYR A 127 5.76 -11.53 -19.02
CA TYR A 127 5.40 -10.91 -20.30
C TYR A 127 6.50 -11.20 -21.32
N ASP A 128 6.27 -12.10 -22.22
CA ASP A 128 7.25 -12.58 -23.21
C ASP A 128 8.55 -13.06 -22.50
N THR A 129 9.67 -12.34 -22.66
CA THR A 129 10.95 -12.66 -22.02
C THR A 129 11.20 -11.90 -20.72
N ILE A 130 10.24 -11.08 -20.27
CA ILE A 130 10.33 -10.33 -19.03
C ILE A 130 9.67 -11.11 -17.91
N VAL A 131 10.44 -11.45 -16.87
CA VAL A 131 9.91 -12.05 -15.64
C VAL A 131 10.03 -11.03 -14.51
N THR A 132 8.92 -10.76 -13.85
CA THR A 132 8.84 -9.78 -12.76
C THR A 132 8.29 -10.48 -11.53
N PRO A 133 9.09 -10.68 -10.47
CA PRO A 133 8.58 -11.21 -9.21
C PRO A 133 7.70 -10.17 -8.51
N LEU A 134 6.56 -10.63 -8.01
CA LEU A 134 5.61 -9.84 -7.25
C LEU A 134 5.39 -10.47 -5.87
N SER A 135 5.13 -9.63 -4.88
CA SER A 135 4.81 -10.03 -3.51
C SER A 135 3.43 -9.52 -3.15
N ILE A 136 2.56 -10.41 -2.70
CA ILE A 136 1.19 -10.11 -2.29
C ILE A 136 1.06 -10.51 -0.83
N ASP A 137 0.88 -9.52 0.03
CA ASP A 137 0.65 -9.73 1.45
C ASP A 137 -0.85 -9.82 1.72
N VAL A 138 -1.26 -10.94 2.27
CA VAL A 138 -2.67 -11.27 2.54
C VAL A 138 -2.86 -11.42 4.04
N SER A 139 -3.64 -10.54 4.66
CA SER A 139 -4.01 -10.58 6.08
C SER A 139 -5.51 -10.77 6.26
N THR A 140 -5.96 -10.83 7.50
CA THR A 140 -7.38 -10.84 7.86
C THR A 140 -7.59 -10.19 9.23
N GLY A 141 -8.84 -9.93 9.57
CA GLY A 141 -9.22 -9.43 10.88
C GLY A 141 -9.06 -7.93 11.06
N ASP A 142 -8.55 -7.22 10.06
CA ASP A 142 -8.39 -5.76 10.12
C ASP A 142 -9.75 -5.05 10.29
N VAL A 143 -9.78 -4.03 11.14
CA VAL A 143 -10.96 -3.19 11.34
C VAL A 143 -10.93 -2.05 10.33
N ILE A 144 -11.98 -1.96 9.50
CA ILE A 144 -12.16 -0.89 8.52
C ILE A 144 -13.37 -0.07 8.92
N THR A 145 -13.18 1.19 9.28
CA THR A 145 -14.23 2.06 9.84
C THR A 145 -14.62 3.16 8.85
N PRO A 146 -15.89 3.26 8.44
CA PRO A 146 -17.02 2.37 8.77
C PRO A 146 -17.01 1.10 7.91
N GLY A 147 -16.22 1.02 6.85
CA GLY A 147 -16.11 -0.11 5.94
C GLY A 147 -15.29 0.21 4.70
N ALA A 148 -15.00 -0.82 3.91
CA ALA A 148 -14.27 -0.69 2.65
C ALA A 148 -15.09 0.11 1.63
N VAL A 149 -14.40 0.86 0.77
CA VAL A 149 -14.98 1.63 -0.35
C VAL A 149 -14.52 1.08 -1.69
N LEU A 150 -15.32 1.29 -2.72
CA LEU A 150 -15.00 0.82 -4.06
C LEU A 150 -14.19 1.90 -4.78
N TYR A 151 -12.94 1.58 -5.11
CA TYR A 151 -12.06 2.43 -5.92
C TYR A 151 -12.09 2.02 -7.38
N GLU A 152 -11.83 2.99 -8.25
CA GLU A 152 -11.54 2.78 -9.64
C GLU A 152 -10.06 3.10 -9.87
N PHE A 153 -9.29 2.08 -10.28
CA PHE A 153 -7.87 2.19 -10.55
C PHE A 153 -7.68 2.35 -12.06
N ASP A 154 -7.04 3.43 -12.46
CA ASP A 154 -6.73 3.70 -13.86
C ASP A 154 -5.49 2.92 -14.32
N GLY A 155 -5.42 2.61 -15.61
CA GLY A 155 -4.27 1.94 -16.19
C GLY A 155 -3.06 2.87 -16.34
N ILE A 156 -1.87 2.38 -16.03
CA ILE A 156 -0.62 3.16 -16.18
C ILE A 156 -0.36 3.57 -17.64
N PHE A 157 -0.76 2.73 -18.58
CA PHE A 157 -0.55 2.95 -20.01
C PHE A 157 -1.83 3.03 -20.82
N ASP A 158 -2.97 2.86 -20.21
CA ASP A 158 -4.27 2.81 -20.85
C ASP A 158 -5.30 3.47 -19.92
N GLU A 159 -5.56 4.74 -20.17
CA GLU A 159 -6.49 5.55 -19.37
C GLU A 159 -7.94 5.07 -19.51
N GLU A 160 -8.29 4.30 -20.55
CA GLU A 160 -9.61 3.70 -20.71
C GLU A 160 -9.77 2.41 -19.88
N LYS A 161 -8.68 1.91 -19.29
CA LYS A 161 -8.69 0.71 -18.47
C LYS A 161 -9.04 1.05 -17.03
N HIS A 162 -10.26 0.75 -16.63
CA HIS A 162 -10.76 0.96 -15.27
C HIS A 162 -10.90 -0.37 -14.52
N ILE A 163 -10.21 -0.49 -13.39
CA ILE A 163 -10.21 -1.67 -12.52
C ILE A 163 -10.94 -1.30 -11.23
N ARG A 164 -12.10 -1.90 -10.98
CA ARG A 164 -12.93 -1.60 -9.80
C ARG A 164 -12.75 -2.65 -8.73
N LEU A 165 -12.11 -2.25 -7.60
CA LEU A 165 -11.83 -3.12 -6.45
C LEU A 165 -12.11 -2.39 -5.13
N TRP A 166 -12.40 -3.19 -4.10
CA TRP A 166 -12.54 -2.68 -2.74
C TRP A 166 -11.18 -2.28 -2.17
N GLY A 167 -11.15 -1.16 -1.48
CA GLY A 167 -9.99 -0.68 -0.73
C GLY A 167 -10.41 -0.08 0.61
N TYR A 168 -9.44 0.17 1.48
CA TYR A 168 -9.70 0.93 2.70
C TYR A 168 -10.13 2.34 2.36
N ASN A 169 -11.05 2.92 3.14
CA ASN A 169 -11.30 4.35 3.09
C ASN A 169 -10.09 5.14 3.62
N ILE A 170 -9.98 6.39 3.24
CA ILE A 170 -8.82 7.25 3.56
C ILE A 170 -8.61 7.36 5.07
N GLU A 171 -9.69 7.47 5.83
CA GLU A 171 -9.67 7.60 7.29
C GLU A 171 -9.03 6.37 7.96
N THR A 172 -9.38 5.16 7.51
CA THR A 172 -8.75 3.92 8.00
C THR A 172 -7.28 3.84 7.61
N VAL A 173 -6.92 4.23 6.38
CA VAL A 173 -5.51 4.26 5.96
C VAL A 173 -4.71 5.23 6.83
N LEU A 174 -5.22 6.44 7.04
CA LEU A 174 -4.61 7.44 7.93
C LEU A 174 -4.48 6.91 9.36
N ALA A 175 -5.54 6.30 9.89
CA ALA A 175 -5.57 5.72 11.24
C ALA A 175 -4.49 4.64 11.42
N GLU A 176 -4.31 3.76 10.43
CA GLU A 176 -3.25 2.75 10.49
C GLU A 176 -1.85 3.36 10.48
N LYS A 177 -1.61 4.40 9.66
CA LYS A 177 -0.33 5.08 9.56
C LYS A 177 0.00 5.85 10.84
N VAL A 178 -0.95 6.65 11.32
CA VAL A 178 -0.82 7.42 12.56
C VAL A 178 -0.69 6.48 13.75
N GLY A 179 -1.54 5.45 13.86
CA GLY A 179 -1.46 4.44 14.92
C GLY A 179 -0.10 3.73 14.95
N THR A 180 0.49 3.44 13.77
CA THR A 180 1.83 2.86 13.68
C THR A 180 2.91 3.84 14.14
N ILE A 181 2.78 5.14 13.81
CA ILE A 181 3.69 6.19 14.28
C ILE A 181 3.62 6.32 15.80
N LEU A 182 2.42 6.38 16.37
CA LEU A 182 2.22 6.46 17.82
C LEU A 182 2.78 5.23 18.54
N CYS A 183 2.49 4.03 18.04
CA CYS A 183 2.94 2.77 18.64
C CYS A 183 4.47 2.64 18.67
N ARG A 184 5.15 3.07 17.59
CA ARG A 184 6.61 3.00 17.50
C ARG A 184 7.30 4.19 18.16
N GLY A 185 6.63 5.33 18.25
CA GLY A 185 7.16 6.53 18.89
C GLY A 185 8.55 6.89 18.37
N VAL A 186 9.46 7.20 19.26
CA VAL A 186 10.85 7.57 18.95
C VAL A 186 11.71 6.41 18.42
N PHE A 187 11.24 5.18 18.52
CA PHE A 187 11.92 3.98 18.00
C PHE A 187 11.48 3.61 16.57
N SER A 188 10.73 4.48 15.90
CA SER A 188 10.28 4.21 14.55
C SER A 188 11.46 4.12 13.57
N THR A 189 11.42 3.08 12.72
CA THR A 189 12.34 2.87 11.60
C THR A 189 11.63 2.97 10.24
N ARG A 190 10.39 3.51 10.24
CA ARG A 190 9.49 3.51 9.09
C ARG A 190 9.17 4.93 8.60
N PRO A 191 10.10 5.60 7.91
CA PRO A 191 9.87 6.96 7.40
C PRO A 191 8.70 7.05 6.40
N ARG A 192 8.35 5.92 5.75
CA ARG A 192 7.20 5.87 4.85
C ARG A 192 5.87 6.15 5.55
N ASP A 193 5.69 5.68 6.79
CA ASP A 193 4.43 5.94 7.49
C ASP A 193 4.26 7.44 7.80
N PHE A 194 5.36 8.15 8.09
CA PHE A 194 5.37 9.62 8.24
C PHE A 194 5.02 10.31 6.92
N TYR A 195 5.61 9.87 5.81
CA TYR A 195 5.29 10.38 4.49
C TYR A 195 3.83 10.12 4.12
N ASP A 196 3.36 8.88 4.31
CA ASP A 196 2.00 8.48 3.98
C ASP A 196 0.95 9.30 4.77
N ALA A 197 1.18 9.52 6.08
CA ALA A 197 0.32 10.39 6.90
C ALA A 197 0.34 11.86 6.41
N TYR A 198 1.51 12.38 6.05
CA TYR A 198 1.66 13.73 5.51
C TYR A 198 0.92 13.90 4.19
N ILE A 199 1.19 13.04 3.20
CA ILE A 199 0.65 13.22 1.85
C ILE A 199 -0.88 13.06 1.84
N LEU A 200 -1.42 12.07 2.56
CA LEU A 200 -2.87 11.89 2.67
C LEU A 200 -3.52 13.05 3.44
N GLY A 201 -2.93 13.46 4.56
CA GLY A 201 -3.47 14.55 5.39
C GLY A 201 -3.43 15.93 4.72
N THR A 202 -2.54 16.13 3.71
CA THR A 202 -2.42 17.41 3.00
C THR A 202 -3.11 17.45 1.66
N THR A 203 -3.30 16.30 0.99
CA THR A 203 -3.81 16.27 -0.39
C THR A 203 -5.20 15.68 -0.51
N GLN A 204 -5.66 14.94 0.51
CA GLN A 204 -6.96 14.28 0.44
C GLN A 204 -7.99 14.97 1.34
N ILE A 205 -9.26 14.92 0.89
CA ILE A 205 -10.39 15.32 1.72
C ILE A 205 -10.84 14.08 2.49
N PHE A 206 -10.92 14.18 3.80
CA PHE A 206 -11.40 13.11 4.69
C PHE A 206 -12.25 13.69 5.82
N ASP A 207 -13.10 12.87 6.42
CA ASP A 207 -13.89 13.23 7.58
C ASP A 207 -13.06 13.05 8.86
N LYS A 208 -12.84 14.17 9.58
CA LYS A 208 -12.02 14.15 10.79
C LYS A 208 -12.64 13.35 11.93
N GLN A 209 -13.98 13.38 12.09
CA GLN A 209 -14.65 12.58 13.09
C GLN A 209 -14.50 11.09 12.78
N LEU A 210 -14.69 10.72 11.52
CA LEU A 210 -14.52 9.34 11.07
C LEU A 210 -13.06 8.87 11.21
N PHE A 211 -12.08 9.75 10.97
CA PHE A 211 -10.68 9.46 11.24
C PHE A 211 -10.43 9.16 12.72
N GLU A 212 -10.98 9.96 13.66
CA GLU A 212 -10.85 9.72 15.10
C GLU A 212 -11.49 8.37 15.49
N GLU A 213 -12.68 8.04 14.94
CA GLU A 213 -13.33 6.75 15.15
C GLU A 213 -12.47 5.60 14.61
N ALA A 214 -11.91 5.74 13.41
CA ALA A 214 -11.02 4.74 12.80
C ALA A 214 -9.71 4.57 13.61
N LEU A 215 -9.15 5.66 14.13
CA LEU A 215 -7.95 5.63 14.96
C LEU A 215 -8.20 4.92 16.29
N ALA A 216 -9.32 5.20 16.94
CA ALA A 216 -9.74 4.52 18.17
C ALA A 216 -9.96 3.02 17.94
N ALA A 217 -10.68 2.64 16.87
CA ALA A 217 -10.94 1.26 16.50
C ALA A 217 -9.64 0.50 16.15
N THR A 218 -8.71 1.15 15.44
CA THR A 218 -7.38 0.60 15.13
C THR A 218 -6.56 0.37 16.40
N ALA A 219 -6.58 1.32 17.34
CA ALA A 219 -5.85 1.21 18.60
C ALA A 219 -6.43 0.12 19.50
N GLU A 220 -7.75 0.01 19.60
CA GLU A 220 -8.44 -1.06 20.34
C GLU A 220 -8.07 -2.43 19.76
N HIS A 221 -8.16 -2.58 18.44
CA HIS A 221 -7.81 -3.83 17.75
C HIS A 221 -6.36 -4.26 18.00
N ARG A 222 -5.43 -3.29 18.09
CA ARG A 222 -4.01 -3.54 18.35
C ARG A 222 -3.65 -3.61 19.84
N GLY A 223 -4.60 -3.38 20.75
CA GLY A 223 -4.35 -3.33 22.19
C GLY A 223 -3.44 -2.20 22.62
N SER A 224 -3.61 -1.01 22.01
CA SER A 224 -2.75 0.16 22.21
C SER A 224 -3.55 1.45 22.48
N THR A 225 -4.71 1.33 23.10
CA THR A 225 -5.62 2.44 23.38
C THR A 225 -5.00 3.51 24.27
N GLU A 226 -4.11 3.15 25.19
CA GLU A 226 -3.36 4.05 26.06
C GLU A 226 -2.50 5.06 25.27
N LEU A 227 -2.07 4.69 24.06
CA LEU A 227 -1.28 5.58 23.20
C LEU A 227 -2.10 6.72 22.62
N ILE A 228 -3.42 6.53 22.47
CA ILE A 228 -4.33 7.60 22.01
C ILE A 228 -4.48 8.69 23.07
N GLU A 229 -4.46 8.33 24.34
CA GLU A 229 -4.55 9.28 25.46
C GLU A 229 -3.31 10.18 25.54
N ASP A 230 -2.10 9.62 25.32
CA ASP A 230 -0.83 10.36 25.30
C ASP A 230 -0.38 10.81 23.90
N ARG A 231 -1.27 10.76 22.91
CA ARG A 231 -0.91 11.00 21.49
C ARG A 231 -0.15 12.30 21.27
N ILE A 232 -0.51 13.38 21.94
CA ILE A 232 0.18 14.67 21.84
C ILE A 232 1.58 14.59 22.45
N GLY A 233 1.72 13.99 23.65
CA GLY A 233 3.04 13.81 24.27
C GLY A 233 3.96 12.94 23.44
N ILE A 234 3.44 11.91 22.78
CA ILE A 234 4.22 11.06 21.85
C ILE A 234 4.72 11.88 20.66
N ILE A 235 3.86 12.70 20.04
CA ILE A 235 4.25 13.54 18.89
C ILE A 235 5.29 14.59 19.28
N GLU A 236 5.20 15.19 20.47
CA GLU A 236 6.22 16.15 20.91
C GLU A 236 7.58 15.45 21.12
N ARG A 237 7.62 14.25 21.70
CA ARG A 237 8.86 13.46 21.80
C ARG A 237 9.42 13.07 20.43
N ILE A 238 8.57 12.74 19.46
CA ILE A 238 8.96 12.49 18.06
C ILE A 238 9.56 13.75 17.45
N ALA A 239 8.93 14.91 17.63
CA ALA A 239 9.35 16.20 17.06
C ALA A 239 10.77 16.59 17.49
N GLU A 240 11.13 16.32 18.75
CA GLU A 240 12.43 16.64 19.35
C GLU A 240 13.50 15.58 19.05
N ASN A 241 13.12 14.42 18.49
CA ASN A 241 14.04 13.31 18.35
C ASN A 241 15.01 13.49 17.17
N TYR A 242 16.30 13.52 17.47
CA TYR A 242 17.38 13.72 16.50
C TYR A 242 17.51 12.56 15.49
N ASP A 243 17.33 11.31 15.92
CA ASP A 243 17.48 10.13 15.06
C ASP A 243 16.36 10.05 14.03
N LEU A 244 15.12 10.38 14.41
CA LEU A 244 13.99 10.45 13.50
C LEU A 244 14.17 11.57 12.46
N ARG A 245 14.67 12.72 12.87
CA ARG A 245 15.02 13.82 11.95
C ARG A 245 16.09 13.38 10.94
N ASN A 246 17.12 12.67 11.38
CA ASN A 246 18.13 12.12 10.49
C ASN A 246 17.59 11.01 9.57
N MET A 247 16.72 10.15 10.09
CA MET A 247 16.02 9.15 9.30
C MET A 247 15.21 9.80 8.17
N TRP A 248 14.46 10.86 8.49
CA TRP A 248 13.69 11.64 7.51
C TRP A 248 14.60 12.28 6.46
N LYS A 249 15.70 12.90 6.88
CA LYS A 249 16.71 13.48 5.96
C LYS A 249 17.23 12.46 4.96
N LYS A 250 17.55 11.23 5.40
CA LYS A 250 17.96 10.13 4.50
C LYS A 250 16.85 9.70 3.56
N TYR A 251 15.61 9.67 4.03
CA TYR A 251 14.45 9.33 3.21
C TYR A 251 14.24 10.35 2.08
N ARG A 252 14.27 11.63 2.36
CA ARG A 252 14.18 12.73 1.37
C ARG A 252 15.25 12.62 0.28
N GLN A 253 16.49 12.29 0.66
CA GLN A 253 17.59 12.12 -0.30
C GLN A 253 17.39 10.93 -1.23
N ARG A 254 16.68 9.90 -0.78
CA ARG A 254 16.44 8.69 -1.54
C ARG A 254 15.24 8.79 -2.48
N PHE A 255 14.22 9.56 -2.09
CA PHE A 255 12.95 9.64 -2.81
C PHE A 255 12.66 11.08 -3.25
N SER A 256 12.65 11.29 -4.59
CA SER A 256 12.46 12.61 -5.20
C SER A 256 11.13 13.26 -4.81
N TYR A 257 10.08 12.46 -4.66
CA TYR A 257 8.76 12.94 -4.26
C TYR A 257 8.70 13.50 -2.82
N ALA A 258 9.68 13.18 -1.99
CA ALA A 258 9.78 13.69 -0.61
C ALA A 258 10.83 14.79 -0.45
N SER A 259 11.57 15.17 -1.51
CA SER A 259 12.74 16.04 -1.43
C SER A 259 12.47 17.41 -0.82
N GLU A 260 11.31 17.98 -1.11
CA GLU A 260 10.91 19.33 -0.69
C GLU A 260 10.19 19.37 0.68
N ILE A 261 9.91 18.20 1.28
CA ILE A 261 9.15 18.12 2.53
C ILE A 261 10.10 18.15 3.71
N GLU A 262 10.02 19.19 4.55
CA GLU A 262 10.83 19.28 5.77
C GLU A 262 10.24 18.41 6.90
N TYR A 263 11.06 18.04 7.87
CA TYR A 263 10.61 17.24 9.02
C TYR A 263 9.54 17.98 9.83
N GLU A 264 9.68 19.29 9.93
CA GLU A 264 8.74 20.22 10.57
C GLU A 264 7.35 20.19 9.93
N ASP A 265 7.28 20.03 8.61
CA ASP A 265 6.00 19.93 7.90
C ASP A 265 5.26 18.63 8.26
N ILE A 266 6.00 17.53 8.37
CA ILE A 266 5.45 16.25 8.85
C ILE A 266 4.87 16.41 10.26
N ILE A 267 5.66 16.99 11.17
CA ILE A 267 5.23 17.19 12.57
C ILE A 267 4.02 18.09 12.67
N ARG A 268 3.98 19.16 11.86
CA ARG A 268 2.81 20.07 11.81
C ARG A 268 1.55 19.30 11.40
N VAL A 269 1.60 18.51 10.34
CA VAL A 269 0.46 17.72 9.87
C VAL A 269 0.03 16.68 10.91
N LEU A 270 0.96 15.98 11.56
CA LEU A 270 0.63 15.03 12.63
C LEU A 270 -0.07 15.71 13.81
N ARG A 271 0.36 16.92 14.20
CA ARG A 271 -0.31 17.71 15.23
C ARG A 271 -1.72 18.13 14.82
N GLU A 272 -1.94 18.49 13.55
CA GLU A 272 -3.25 18.88 13.01
C GLU A 272 -4.21 17.67 12.96
N LEU A 273 -3.71 16.50 12.60
CA LEU A 273 -4.48 15.26 12.57
C LEU A 273 -4.93 14.84 13.98
N LEU A 274 -4.11 15.05 15.02
CA LEU A 274 -4.32 14.51 16.36
C LEU A 274 -4.92 15.51 17.38
N ARG A 275 -5.16 16.75 16.95
CA ARG A 275 -5.91 17.76 17.74
C ARG A 275 -7.39 17.55 17.61
#